data_82c456fd5687042ae0f4164421f07747
#
_entry.id   82c456fd5687042ae0f4164421f07747
#
_cell.length_a   1.000
_cell.length_b   1.000
_cell.length_c   1.000
_cell.angle_alpha   90.00
_cell.angle_beta   90.00
_cell.angle_gamma   90.00
#
_symmetry.space_group_name_H-M   'P 1'
#
loop_
_entity.id
_entity.type
_entity.pdbx_description
1 polymer ?
#
loop_
_entity_poly.entity_id
_entity_poly.type
_entity_poly.pdbx_seq_one_letter_code
_entity_poly.pdbx_strand_id
1 'polypeptide(L)'
;MCSSDLIEKLGQIAKPFHLRIEGPMDCDVDVPTQMKALAALTAELDARGCDVELVADEWCNTLEDIKLFADNKAGHMVQIKTPDLGGVNNTIEAVLYCKEKGIGAYQGGTCNETDRSAQVCVHCAMATQPVQILAKPGMGVDEGFMIVYNEMNRILAIRNAKKK
;
A
#
# COMPACT_ATOMS: atom_id res chain seq x y z
N MET A 1 -7.83 -18.54 19.75
CA MET A 1 -7.68 -17.07 19.75
C MET A 1 -8.14 -16.62 18.37
N CYS A 2 -9.11 -15.73 18.27
CA CYS A 2 -9.58 -15.19 17.00
C CYS A 2 -8.48 -14.31 16.38
N SER A 3 -8.44 -14.23 15.04
CA SER A 3 -7.43 -13.39 14.35
C SER A 3 -7.51 -11.93 14.79
N SER A 4 -8.71 -11.42 15.02
CA SER A 4 -8.97 -10.06 15.53
C SER A 4 -8.39 -9.84 16.94
N ASP A 5 -8.46 -10.82 17.85
CA ASP A 5 -7.88 -10.71 19.19
C ASP A 5 -6.35 -10.61 19.15
N LEU A 6 -5.72 -11.32 18.22
CA LEU A 6 -4.28 -11.26 18.03
C LEU A 6 -3.85 -9.89 17.49
N ILE A 7 -4.56 -9.38 16.48
CA ILE A 7 -4.30 -8.07 15.87
C ILE A 7 -4.44 -6.96 16.92
N GLU A 8 -5.49 -7.00 17.73
CA GLU A 8 -5.70 -6.02 18.79
C GLU A 8 -4.55 -6.04 19.82
N LYS A 9 -4.08 -7.22 20.23
CA LYS A 9 -2.91 -7.36 21.12
C LYS A 9 -1.64 -6.79 20.49
N LEU A 10 -1.41 -7.06 19.21
CA LEU A 10 -0.26 -6.50 18.49
C LEU A 10 -0.32 -4.98 18.46
N GLY A 11 -1.49 -4.40 18.22
CA GLY A 11 -1.69 -2.96 18.27
C GLY A 11 -1.37 -2.36 19.65
N GLN A 12 -1.75 -3.05 20.71
CA GLN A 12 -1.42 -2.61 22.08
C GLN A 12 0.09 -2.66 22.36
N ILE A 13 0.77 -3.71 21.89
CA ILE A 13 2.22 -3.86 22.05
C ILE A 13 2.99 -2.83 21.25
N ALA A 14 2.50 -2.48 20.05
CA ALA A 14 3.17 -1.56 19.14
C ALA A 14 3.15 -0.09 19.63
N LYS A 15 2.31 0.25 20.58
CA LYS A 15 2.23 1.64 21.11
C LYS A 15 3.58 2.15 21.60
N PRO A 16 3.93 3.42 21.35
CA PRO A 16 3.08 4.49 20.79
C PRO A 16 3.03 4.56 19.25
N PHE A 17 3.54 3.57 18.55
CA PHE A 17 3.56 3.55 17.09
C PHE A 17 2.22 3.09 16.52
N HIS A 18 1.83 3.68 15.40
CA HIS A 18 0.67 3.21 14.63
C HIS A 18 1.05 1.95 13.85
N LEU A 19 0.34 0.86 14.09
CA LEU A 19 0.62 -0.44 13.49
C LEU A 19 -0.17 -0.62 12.19
N ARG A 20 0.55 -1.03 11.14
CA ARG A 20 -0.02 -1.52 9.88
C ARG A 20 0.39 -2.96 9.69
N ILE A 21 -0.56 -3.82 9.34
CA ILE A 21 -0.31 -5.24 9.08
C ILE A 21 -0.67 -5.54 7.63
N GLU A 22 0.35 -5.86 6.86
CA GLU A 22 0.22 -6.26 5.46
C GLU A 22 0.00 -7.75 5.36
N GLY A 23 -0.94 -8.18 4.49
CA GLY A 23 -1.25 -9.59 4.29
C GLY A 23 -1.69 -10.33 5.56
N PRO A 24 -2.64 -9.80 6.37
CA PRO A 24 -2.97 -10.39 7.68
C PRO A 24 -3.59 -11.77 7.58
N MET A 25 -4.03 -12.15 6.40
CA MET A 25 -4.65 -13.45 6.11
C MET A 25 -4.55 -13.78 4.62
N ASP A 26 -4.50 -15.06 4.31
CA ASP A 26 -4.60 -15.60 2.95
C ASP A 26 -5.58 -16.78 2.98
N CYS A 27 -6.62 -16.73 2.16
CA CYS A 27 -7.64 -17.76 2.05
C CYS A 27 -7.26 -18.86 1.06
N ASP A 28 -6.24 -18.62 0.22
CA ASP A 28 -5.71 -19.56 -0.79
C ASP A 28 -6.80 -20.22 -1.66
N VAL A 29 -7.79 -19.44 -2.07
CA VAL A 29 -8.94 -19.91 -2.88
C VAL A 29 -9.08 -19.10 -4.16
N ASP A 30 -9.60 -17.87 -4.04
CA ASP A 30 -9.83 -16.93 -5.14
C ASP A 30 -9.94 -15.48 -4.64
N VAL A 31 -9.82 -14.53 -5.58
CA VAL A 31 -9.91 -13.09 -5.30
C VAL A 31 -11.20 -12.68 -4.56
N PRO A 32 -12.41 -13.10 -4.98
CA PRO A 32 -13.64 -12.74 -4.28
C PRO A 32 -13.71 -13.29 -2.85
N THR A 33 -13.18 -14.48 -2.60
CA THR A 33 -13.17 -15.09 -1.26
C THR A 33 -12.21 -14.34 -0.35
N GLN A 34 -11.02 -14.06 -0.82
CA GLN A 34 -10.02 -13.26 -0.10
C GLN A 34 -10.57 -11.87 0.22
N MET A 35 -11.15 -11.18 -0.76
CA MET A 35 -11.74 -9.85 -0.58
C MET A 35 -12.82 -9.86 0.51
N LYS A 36 -13.76 -10.81 0.46
CA LYS A 36 -14.85 -10.90 1.45
C LYS A 36 -14.32 -11.18 2.86
N ALA A 37 -13.35 -12.08 2.98
CA ALA A 37 -12.75 -12.42 4.27
C ALA A 37 -12.01 -11.23 4.89
N LEU A 38 -11.21 -10.54 4.08
CA LEU A 38 -10.49 -9.36 4.54
C LEU A 38 -11.45 -8.20 4.87
N ALA A 39 -12.51 -7.99 4.09
CA ALA A 39 -13.53 -6.99 4.38
C ALA A 39 -14.24 -7.27 5.72
N ALA A 40 -14.56 -8.54 5.99
CA ALA A 40 -15.17 -8.94 7.26
C ALA A 40 -14.23 -8.68 8.46
N LEU A 41 -12.94 -9.03 8.32
CA LEU A 41 -11.94 -8.78 9.36
C LEU A 41 -11.74 -7.28 9.60
N THR A 42 -11.69 -6.48 8.54
CA THR A 42 -11.57 -5.02 8.63
C THR A 42 -12.77 -4.43 9.38
N ALA A 43 -13.99 -4.79 8.99
CA ALA A 43 -15.21 -4.31 9.63
C ALA A 43 -15.30 -4.74 11.12
N GLU A 44 -14.80 -5.92 11.48
CA GLU A 44 -14.75 -6.37 12.86
C GLU A 44 -13.78 -5.52 13.71
N LEU A 45 -12.60 -5.21 13.18
CA LEU A 45 -11.63 -4.35 13.89
C LEU A 45 -12.15 -2.93 14.05
N ASP A 46 -12.80 -2.38 13.03
CA ASP A 46 -13.46 -1.07 13.10
C ASP A 46 -14.55 -1.04 14.19
N ALA A 47 -15.38 -2.06 14.23
CA ALA A 47 -16.45 -2.18 15.22
C ALA A 47 -15.92 -2.28 16.66
N ARG A 48 -14.71 -2.82 16.84
CA ARG A 48 -14.02 -2.88 18.13
C ARG A 48 -13.27 -1.60 18.49
N GLY A 49 -13.17 -0.63 17.58
CA GLY A 49 -12.36 0.57 17.74
C GLY A 49 -10.85 0.27 17.80
N CYS A 50 -10.40 -0.77 17.12
CA CYS A 50 -9.00 -1.17 17.08
C CYS A 50 -8.20 -0.21 16.20
N ASP A 51 -7.14 0.38 16.74
CA ASP A 51 -6.26 1.32 16.06
C ASP A 51 -5.13 0.59 15.32
N VAL A 52 -5.50 -0.36 14.45
CA VAL A 52 -4.56 -1.09 13.58
C VAL A 52 -5.10 -1.05 12.17
N GLU A 53 -4.27 -0.61 11.22
CA GLU A 53 -4.64 -0.64 9.80
C GLU A 53 -4.21 -1.95 9.14
N LEU A 54 -5.15 -2.58 8.44
CA LEU A 54 -4.88 -3.75 7.59
C LEU A 54 -4.58 -3.30 6.17
N VAL A 55 -3.53 -3.87 5.58
CA VAL A 55 -3.13 -3.60 4.20
C VAL A 55 -3.40 -4.84 3.35
N ALA A 56 -4.25 -4.70 2.35
CA ALA A 56 -4.46 -5.73 1.35
C ALA A 56 -3.22 -5.80 0.44
N ASP A 57 -2.62 -6.96 0.33
CA ASP A 57 -1.45 -7.23 -0.51
C ASP A 57 -1.72 -8.39 -1.48
N GLU A 58 -1.81 -9.60 -0.96
CA GLU A 58 -2.09 -10.76 -1.79
C GLU A 58 -3.46 -10.64 -2.46
N TRP A 59 -3.56 -11.15 -3.68
CA TRP A 59 -4.76 -11.10 -4.53
C TRP A 59 -5.13 -9.70 -5.07
N CYS A 60 -4.32 -8.66 -4.79
CA CYS A 60 -4.48 -7.30 -5.32
C CYS A 60 -3.43 -7.01 -6.39
N ASN A 61 -3.38 -7.82 -7.47
CA ASN A 61 -2.30 -7.76 -8.44
C ASN A 61 -2.67 -7.01 -9.73
N THR A 62 -3.96 -6.77 -9.98
CA THR A 62 -4.45 -6.02 -11.13
C THR A 62 -5.17 -4.74 -10.70
N LEU A 63 -5.38 -3.81 -11.63
CA LEU A 63 -6.16 -2.61 -11.36
C LEU A 63 -7.62 -2.95 -10.99
N GLU A 64 -8.17 -3.98 -11.59
CA GLU A 64 -9.53 -4.49 -11.32
C GLU A 64 -9.63 -5.05 -9.90
N ASP A 65 -8.62 -5.82 -9.46
CA ASP A 65 -8.57 -6.35 -8.09
C ASP A 65 -8.49 -5.20 -7.07
N ILE A 66 -7.63 -4.21 -7.31
CA ILE A 66 -7.50 -3.04 -6.44
C ILE A 66 -8.85 -2.31 -6.31
N LYS A 67 -9.54 -2.10 -7.42
CA LYS A 67 -10.87 -1.49 -7.41
C LYS A 67 -11.89 -2.33 -6.63
N LEU A 68 -11.87 -3.65 -6.82
CA LEU A 68 -12.74 -4.58 -6.09
C LEU A 68 -12.51 -4.49 -4.57
N PHE A 69 -11.25 -4.51 -4.13
CA PHE A 69 -10.92 -4.40 -2.71
C PHE A 69 -11.29 -3.04 -2.14
N ALA A 70 -11.02 -1.96 -2.86
CA ALA A 70 -11.36 -0.60 -2.44
C ALA A 70 -12.87 -0.39 -2.32
N ASP A 71 -13.67 -0.88 -3.29
CA ASP A 71 -15.13 -0.77 -3.29
C ASP A 71 -15.78 -1.52 -2.12
N ASN A 72 -15.17 -2.62 -1.69
CA ASN A 72 -15.66 -3.45 -0.60
C ASN A 72 -15.00 -3.15 0.75
N LYS A 73 -14.14 -2.13 0.84
CA LYS A 73 -13.37 -1.80 2.06
C LYS A 73 -12.63 -3.01 2.64
N ALA A 74 -12.08 -3.82 1.74
CA ALA A 74 -11.29 -4.99 2.11
C ALA A 74 -9.86 -4.55 2.45
N GLY A 75 -9.64 -4.23 3.70
CA GLY A 75 -8.46 -3.56 4.23
C GLY A 75 -8.68 -2.04 4.39
N HIS A 76 -7.91 -1.43 5.28
CA HIS A 76 -7.84 0.02 5.45
C HIS A 76 -6.99 0.67 4.36
N MET A 77 -6.06 -0.12 3.82
CA MET A 77 -5.15 0.26 2.75
C MET A 77 -5.04 -0.88 1.73
N VAL A 78 -4.66 -0.53 0.51
CA VAL A 78 -4.31 -1.49 -0.55
C VAL A 78 -2.88 -1.23 -1.00
N GLN A 79 -2.08 -2.28 -1.07
CA GLN A 79 -0.75 -2.22 -1.67
C GLN A 79 -0.87 -2.16 -3.20
N ILE A 80 -0.19 -1.19 -3.80
CA ILE A 80 -0.16 -0.95 -5.23
C ILE A 80 1.23 -1.33 -5.75
N LYS A 81 1.32 -2.51 -6.32
CA LYS A 81 2.57 -3.09 -6.84
C LYS A 81 2.86 -2.51 -8.22
N THR A 82 3.59 -1.40 -8.27
CA THR A 82 3.85 -0.66 -9.51
C THR A 82 4.31 -1.53 -10.69
N PRO A 83 5.20 -2.53 -10.53
CA PRO A 83 5.62 -3.37 -11.66
C PRO A 83 4.53 -4.29 -12.19
N ASP A 84 3.56 -4.71 -11.38
CA ASP A 84 2.58 -5.73 -11.72
C ASP A 84 1.36 -5.16 -12.46
N LEU A 85 1.09 -3.87 -12.33
CA LEU A 85 -0.10 -3.22 -12.90
C LEU A 85 -0.05 -2.98 -14.42
N GLY A 86 1.03 -3.39 -15.07
CA GLY A 86 1.16 -3.33 -16.54
C GLY A 86 1.46 -1.94 -17.11
N GLY A 87 1.37 -0.87 -16.32
CA GLY A 87 1.70 0.46 -16.81
C GLY A 87 1.57 1.57 -15.77
N VAL A 88 2.29 2.66 -15.99
CA VAL A 88 2.29 3.85 -15.12
C VAL A 88 0.89 4.46 -14.97
N ASN A 89 0.08 4.47 -16.02
CA ASN A 89 -1.30 4.95 -15.98
C ASN A 89 -2.15 4.14 -15.00
N ASN A 90 -2.02 2.83 -14.98
CA ASN A 90 -2.75 1.97 -14.05
C ASN A 90 -2.32 2.21 -12.60
N THR A 91 -1.02 2.42 -12.36
CA THR A 91 -0.51 2.78 -11.03
C THR A 91 -1.09 4.10 -10.54
N ILE A 92 -1.13 5.12 -11.40
CA ILE A 92 -1.72 6.42 -11.08
C ILE A 92 -3.22 6.27 -10.80
N GLU A 93 -3.94 5.56 -11.67
CA GLU A 93 -5.38 5.32 -11.52
C GLU A 93 -5.69 4.57 -10.22
N ALA A 94 -4.92 3.53 -9.88
CA ALA A 94 -5.09 2.79 -8.64
C ALA A 94 -5.00 3.68 -7.40
N VAL A 95 -3.96 4.54 -7.31
CA VAL A 95 -3.81 5.47 -6.18
C VAL A 95 -4.97 6.45 -6.11
N LEU A 96 -5.35 7.04 -7.23
CA LEU A 96 -6.44 8.03 -7.28
C LEU A 96 -7.79 7.38 -6.94
N TYR A 97 -8.03 6.16 -7.41
CA TYR A 97 -9.24 5.40 -7.10
C TYR A 97 -9.35 5.08 -5.60
N CYS A 98 -8.28 4.57 -4.99
CA CYS A 98 -8.25 4.35 -3.54
C CYS A 98 -8.60 5.64 -2.77
N LYS A 99 -8.02 6.77 -3.16
CA LYS A 99 -8.32 8.08 -2.53
C LYS A 99 -9.79 8.47 -2.70
N GLU A 100 -10.37 8.27 -3.88
CA GLU A 100 -11.80 8.54 -4.13
C GLU A 100 -12.71 7.70 -3.22
N LYS A 101 -12.33 6.44 -2.97
CA LYS A 101 -13.09 5.53 -2.11
C LYS A 101 -12.79 5.69 -0.62
N GLY A 102 -11.89 6.58 -0.24
CA GLY A 102 -11.48 6.79 1.15
C GLY A 102 -10.66 5.63 1.72
N ILE A 103 -9.99 4.87 0.87
CA ILE A 103 -9.06 3.78 1.22
C ILE A 103 -7.63 4.29 1.10
N GLY A 104 -6.77 3.91 2.02
CA GLY A 104 -5.35 4.23 1.95
C GLY A 104 -4.68 3.58 0.74
N ALA A 105 -3.89 4.34 -0.02
CA ALA A 105 -3.04 3.80 -1.06
C ALA A 105 -1.62 3.63 -0.51
N TYR A 106 -1.10 2.42 -0.55
CA TYR A 106 0.28 2.09 -0.22
C TYR A 106 1.02 1.75 -1.50
N GLN A 107 1.80 2.68 -2.02
CA GLN A 107 2.57 2.43 -3.23
C GLN A 107 3.82 1.63 -2.91
N GLY A 108 3.73 0.33 -3.11
CA GLY A 108 4.77 -0.65 -2.88
C GLY A 108 5.51 -1.04 -4.16
N GLY A 109 6.02 -2.24 -4.15
CA GLY A 109 6.73 -2.86 -5.27
C GLY A 109 6.82 -4.36 -5.08
N THR A 110 7.62 -5.00 -5.91
CA THR A 110 7.91 -6.43 -5.86
C THR A 110 9.39 -6.69 -5.56
N CYS A 111 9.75 -7.94 -5.30
CA CYS A 111 11.14 -8.33 -5.06
C CYS A 111 12.06 -8.16 -6.29
N ASN A 112 11.51 -7.84 -7.46
CA ASN A 112 12.25 -7.62 -8.70
C ASN A 112 12.54 -6.13 -9.01
N GLU A 113 12.49 -5.29 -8.00
CA GLU A 113 12.75 -3.85 -8.15
C GLU A 113 14.20 -3.55 -8.55
N THR A 114 14.34 -2.50 -9.34
CA THR A 114 15.61 -1.91 -9.73
C THR A 114 15.64 -0.43 -9.30
N ASP A 115 16.80 0.21 -9.36
CA ASP A 115 16.93 1.65 -9.15
C ASP A 115 16.01 2.44 -10.08
N ARG A 116 15.89 2.01 -11.32
CA ARG A 116 15.06 2.68 -12.33
C ARG A 116 13.57 2.54 -12.02
N SER A 117 13.09 1.36 -11.66
CA SER A 117 11.68 1.16 -11.29
C SER A 117 11.35 1.91 -10.01
N ALA A 118 12.27 1.96 -9.05
CA ALA A 118 12.12 2.75 -7.83
C ALA A 118 11.96 4.25 -8.13
N GLN A 119 12.75 4.81 -9.06
CA GLN A 119 12.63 6.20 -9.49
C GLN A 119 11.26 6.48 -10.13
N VAL A 120 10.78 5.60 -11.00
CA VAL A 120 9.43 5.72 -11.61
C VAL A 120 8.34 5.70 -10.54
N CYS A 121 8.44 4.80 -9.56
CA CYS A 121 7.55 4.77 -8.40
C CYS A 121 7.51 6.10 -7.67
N VAL A 122 8.67 6.71 -7.41
CA VAL A 122 8.75 8.02 -6.76
C VAL A 122 8.02 9.09 -7.57
N HIS A 123 8.16 9.09 -8.89
CA HIS A 123 7.46 10.06 -9.76
C HIS A 123 5.94 9.90 -9.64
N CYS A 124 5.44 8.66 -9.71
CA CYS A 124 4.01 8.38 -9.53
C CYS A 124 3.54 8.81 -8.14
N ALA A 125 4.27 8.46 -7.09
CA ALA A 125 3.93 8.79 -5.72
C ALA A 125 3.91 10.31 -5.47
N MET A 126 4.88 11.04 -5.98
CA MET A 126 4.92 12.50 -5.82
C MET A 126 3.77 13.20 -6.58
N ALA A 127 3.31 12.62 -7.68
CA ALA A 127 2.19 13.14 -8.45
C ALA A 127 0.83 12.82 -7.82
N THR A 128 0.65 11.62 -7.28
CA THR A 128 -0.62 11.11 -6.79
C THR A 128 -0.78 11.20 -5.28
N GLN A 129 0.34 11.32 -4.54
CA GLN A 129 0.38 11.44 -3.09
C GLN A 129 -0.36 10.29 -2.37
N PRO A 130 0.10 9.04 -2.49
CA PRO A 130 -0.39 7.93 -1.69
C PRO A 130 -0.10 8.18 -0.21
N VAL A 131 -0.73 7.41 0.67
CA VAL A 131 -0.49 7.50 2.12
C VAL A 131 0.93 7.07 2.48
N GLN A 132 1.47 6.11 1.75
CA GLN A 132 2.79 5.53 1.99
C GLN A 132 3.45 5.12 0.68
N ILE A 133 4.79 5.24 0.66
CA ILE A 133 5.65 4.65 -0.36
C ILE A 133 6.67 3.74 0.33
N LEU A 134 6.90 2.55 -0.23
CA LEU A 134 7.88 1.60 0.28
C LEU A 134 9.28 1.93 -0.24
N ALA A 135 10.28 1.86 0.64
CA ALA A 135 11.67 1.70 0.25
C ALA A 135 11.84 0.27 -0.31
N LYS A 136 12.06 0.15 -1.56
CA LYS A 136 11.83 -0.98 -2.45
C LYS A 136 12.25 -2.36 -1.95
N PRO A 137 11.36 -3.36 -1.97
CA PRO A 137 11.72 -4.74 -1.63
C PRO A 137 12.71 -5.33 -2.64
N GLY A 138 13.50 -6.32 -2.22
CA GLY A 138 14.54 -6.94 -3.04
C GLY A 138 15.84 -6.14 -3.13
N MET A 139 15.88 -4.95 -2.53
CA MET A 139 17.09 -4.14 -2.35
C MET A 139 17.51 -4.14 -0.89
N GLY A 140 18.76 -3.80 -0.61
CA GLY A 140 19.17 -3.48 0.76
C GLY A 140 18.33 -2.33 1.33
N VAL A 141 18.01 -2.37 2.61
CA VAL A 141 17.15 -1.35 3.25
C VAL A 141 17.73 0.06 3.02
N ASP A 142 19.02 0.24 3.26
CA ASP A 142 19.70 1.53 3.07
C ASP A 142 19.68 1.94 1.60
N GLU A 143 19.94 1.01 0.68
CA GLU A 143 19.93 1.27 -0.75
C GLU A 143 18.54 1.71 -1.24
N GLY A 144 17.49 0.96 -0.90
CA GLY A 144 16.12 1.28 -1.27
C GLY A 144 15.69 2.64 -0.71
N PHE A 145 15.99 2.91 0.56
CA PHE A 145 15.70 4.19 1.19
C PHE A 145 16.45 5.35 0.51
N MET A 146 17.75 5.19 0.24
CA MET A 146 18.56 6.20 -0.39
C MET A 146 18.09 6.54 -1.81
N ILE A 147 17.72 5.54 -2.60
CA ILE A 147 17.18 5.75 -3.95
C ILE A 147 15.88 6.56 -3.89
N VAL A 148 14.93 6.15 -3.06
CA VAL A 148 13.64 6.84 -2.91
C VAL A 148 13.86 8.28 -2.43
N TYR A 149 14.62 8.47 -1.36
CA TYR A 149 14.86 9.77 -0.76
C TYR A 149 15.60 10.73 -1.71
N ASN A 150 16.66 10.27 -2.36
CA ASN A 150 17.43 11.08 -3.29
C ASN A 150 16.60 11.48 -4.51
N GLU A 151 15.80 10.57 -5.05
CA GLU A 151 14.94 10.88 -6.20
C GLU A 151 13.84 11.89 -5.83
N MET A 152 13.22 11.77 -4.67
CA MET A 152 12.26 12.76 -4.17
C MET A 152 12.91 14.15 -4.08
N ASN A 153 14.11 14.25 -3.50
CA ASN A 153 14.83 15.51 -3.41
C ASN A 153 15.21 16.07 -4.78
N ARG A 154 15.64 15.21 -5.71
CA ARG A 154 15.96 15.63 -7.08
C ARG A 154 14.74 16.25 -7.76
N ILE A 155 13.57 15.63 -7.68
CA ILE A 155 12.33 16.15 -8.28
C ILE A 155 11.90 17.48 -7.62
N LEU A 156 12.01 17.58 -6.30
CA LEU A 156 11.74 18.84 -5.58
C LEU A 156 12.66 19.97 -6.01
N ALA A 157 13.95 19.70 -6.18
CA ALA A 157 14.93 20.69 -6.65
C ALA A 157 14.59 21.17 -8.07
N ILE A 158 14.25 20.28 -9.00
CA ILE A 158 13.83 20.63 -10.37
C ILE A 158 12.56 21.49 -10.34
N ARG A 159 11.55 21.10 -9.55
CA ARG A 159 10.31 21.85 -9.42
C ARG A 159 10.56 23.27 -8.89
N ASN A 160 11.41 23.41 -7.89
CA ASN A 160 11.74 24.70 -7.29
C ASN A 160 12.56 25.60 -8.24
N ALA A 161 13.44 25.01 -9.05
CA ALA A 161 14.19 25.76 -10.06
C ALA A 161 13.28 26.34 -11.18
N LYS A 162 12.19 25.64 -11.52
CA LYS A 162 11.23 26.10 -12.55
C LYS A 162 10.29 27.22 -12.04
N LYS A 163 10.26 27.49 -10.73
CA LYS A 163 9.41 28.56 -10.15
C LYS A 163 10.14 29.91 -10.08
N LYS A 164 11.42 29.91 -10.38
CA LYS A 164 12.25 31.14 -10.50
C LYS A 164 12.26 31.62 -11.94
#